data_76039ed70c996e39d1a95719480a5b36
#
_entry.id   76039ed70c996e39d1a95719480a5b36
#
_cell.length_a   1.000
_cell.length_b   1.000
_cell.length_c   1.000
_cell.angle_alpha   90.00
_cell.angle_beta   90.00
_cell.angle_gamma   90.00
#
_symmetry.space_group_name_H-M   'P 1'
#
loop_
_entity.id
_entity.type
_entity.pdbx_description
1 polymer ?
#
loop_
_entity_poly.entity_id
_entity_poly.type
_entity_poly.pdbx_seq_one_letter_code
_entity_poly.pdbx_strand_id
1 'polypeptide(L)'
;SISEINSPLKPFYYLANKSIENKDSGIRIQIDSEIPLGAGLGSSSACCVAGAAAIFKLFGNISKEEVLKLAIEAERTIFENTSGADCTVCTYGGIMEYDKNKGFKKIEHEPNFQLVIINSNMEHSTQSMVSKVKEFENKNKEEFSKLSNLESKLVEDVLKLVKENKIQEIGQKMNQNQEYLENIGISNKELTKMIKIGQESSFGAKITGSGGGGCIFALTNESNLQNILKKFKDNNYECFSAKIDFKGLNTF
;
A
#
# COMPACT_ATOMS: atom_id res chain seq x y z
N SER A 1 -13.53 20.23 -18.35
CA SER A 1 -14.11 19.07 -17.63
C SER A 1 -13.01 18.23 -16.96
N ILE A 2 -13.35 17.39 -15.98
CA ILE A 2 -12.38 16.50 -15.29
C ILE A 2 -11.66 15.56 -16.29
N SER A 3 -12.31 15.21 -17.40
CA SER A 3 -11.74 14.36 -18.45
C SER A 3 -10.54 14.97 -19.17
N GLU A 4 -10.44 16.30 -19.21
CA GLU A 4 -9.37 17.06 -19.90
C GLU A 4 -8.16 17.31 -19.00
N ILE A 5 -8.25 16.98 -17.70
CA ILE A 5 -7.19 17.24 -16.73
C ILE A 5 -6.19 16.09 -16.75
N ASN A 6 -4.90 16.42 -16.62
CA ASN A 6 -3.84 15.43 -16.47
C ASN A 6 -4.13 14.50 -15.29
N SER A 7 -3.97 13.18 -15.50
CA SER A 7 -4.39 12.12 -14.58
C SER A 7 -4.03 12.34 -13.11
N PRO A 8 -2.78 12.72 -12.74
CA PRO A 8 -2.41 12.94 -11.35
C PRO A 8 -3.15 14.08 -10.64
N LEU A 9 -3.72 15.04 -11.40
CA LEU A 9 -4.40 16.22 -10.85
C LEU A 9 -5.92 16.02 -10.70
N LYS A 10 -6.49 14.99 -11.32
CA LYS A 10 -7.95 14.73 -11.27
C LYS A 10 -8.54 14.67 -9.86
N PRO A 11 -7.92 13.97 -8.89
CA PRO A 11 -8.44 13.92 -7.54
C PRO A 11 -8.58 15.29 -6.88
N PHE A 12 -7.57 16.15 -7.03
CA PHE A 12 -7.57 17.48 -6.44
C PHE A 12 -8.60 18.40 -7.10
N TYR A 13 -8.73 18.32 -8.41
CA TYR A 13 -9.76 19.05 -9.14
C TYR A 13 -11.18 18.61 -8.73
N TYR A 14 -11.38 17.30 -8.55
CA TYR A 14 -12.62 16.75 -8.03
C TYR A 14 -12.95 17.32 -6.64
N LEU A 15 -12.00 17.28 -5.71
CA LEU A 15 -12.16 17.76 -4.34
C LEU A 15 -12.43 19.28 -4.31
N ALA A 16 -11.69 20.06 -5.09
CA ALA A 16 -11.88 21.49 -5.20
C ALA A 16 -13.28 21.84 -5.73
N ASN A 17 -13.73 21.20 -6.80
CA ASN A 17 -15.08 21.44 -7.35
C ASN A 17 -16.20 21.05 -6.38
N LYS A 18 -15.95 20.07 -5.52
CA LYS A 18 -16.94 19.61 -4.55
C LYS A 18 -17.03 20.52 -3.31
N SER A 19 -15.95 21.26 -3.01
CA SER A 19 -15.83 22.10 -1.82
C SER A 19 -16.11 23.60 -2.09
N ILE A 20 -15.85 24.08 -3.31
CA ILE A 20 -15.98 25.49 -3.64
C ILE A 20 -17.38 25.76 -4.21
N GLU A 21 -18.20 26.46 -3.44
CA GLU A 21 -19.54 26.91 -3.89
C GLU A 21 -19.46 28.10 -4.83
N ASN A 22 -18.52 29.00 -4.57
CA ASN A 22 -18.33 30.23 -5.41
C ASN A 22 -17.28 29.94 -6.50
N LYS A 23 -17.73 29.93 -7.76
CA LYS A 23 -16.89 29.65 -8.93
C LYS A 23 -15.84 30.73 -9.22
N ASP A 24 -15.94 31.89 -8.60
CA ASP A 24 -14.97 32.99 -8.73
C ASP A 24 -13.78 32.86 -7.76
N SER A 25 -13.82 31.86 -6.90
CA SER A 25 -12.74 31.54 -5.95
C SER A 25 -11.84 30.42 -6.48
N GLY A 26 -10.52 30.56 -6.25
CA GLY A 26 -9.53 29.55 -6.60
C GLY A 26 -8.83 29.00 -5.37
N ILE A 27 -8.28 27.77 -5.47
CA ILE A 27 -7.42 27.17 -4.45
C ILE A 27 -6.05 26.93 -5.07
N ARG A 28 -5.00 27.29 -4.34
CA ARG A 28 -3.63 26.83 -4.64
C ARG A 28 -3.32 25.64 -3.74
N ILE A 29 -2.93 24.52 -4.35
CA ILE A 29 -2.55 23.30 -3.66
C ILE A 29 -1.06 23.08 -3.87
N GLN A 30 -0.31 22.92 -2.78
CA GLN A 30 1.08 22.47 -2.77
C GLN A 30 1.15 21.13 -2.08
N ILE A 31 1.87 20.19 -2.68
CA ILE A 31 2.04 18.83 -2.16
C ILE A 31 3.54 18.60 -1.95
N ASP A 32 3.90 18.33 -0.71
CA ASP A 32 5.24 17.87 -0.33
C ASP A 32 5.13 16.40 0.10
N SER A 33 5.90 15.51 -0.51
CA SER A 33 5.82 14.07 -0.27
C SER A 33 7.20 13.44 -0.18
N GLU A 34 7.42 12.68 0.89
CA GLU A 34 8.60 11.82 1.05
C GLU A 34 8.37 10.41 0.48
N ILE A 35 7.13 10.09 0.06
CA ILE A 35 6.80 8.79 -0.52
C ILE A 35 7.32 8.74 -1.96
N PRO A 36 8.19 7.79 -2.33
CA PRO A 36 8.66 7.64 -3.70
C PRO A 36 7.48 7.42 -4.66
N LEU A 37 7.46 8.19 -5.75
CA LEU A 37 6.41 8.08 -6.76
C LEU A 37 6.51 6.74 -7.52
N GLY A 38 5.36 6.12 -7.78
CA GLY A 38 5.30 4.87 -8.55
C GLY A 38 5.89 3.64 -7.85
N ALA A 39 6.25 3.75 -6.58
CA ALA A 39 6.92 2.69 -5.82
C ALA A 39 5.97 1.63 -5.22
N GLY A 40 4.65 1.74 -5.43
CA GLY A 40 3.67 0.80 -4.86
C GLY A 40 3.44 0.99 -3.34
N LEU A 41 3.70 2.20 -2.82
CA LEU A 41 3.57 2.55 -1.40
C LEU A 41 2.34 3.40 -1.09
N GLY A 42 1.29 3.35 -1.92
CA GLY A 42 0.04 4.06 -1.67
C GLY A 42 0.11 5.59 -1.78
N SER A 43 1.11 6.16 -2.48
CA SER A 43 1.30 7.61 -2.60
C SER A 43 0.05 8.34 -3.13
N SER A 44 -0.65 7.77 -4.11
CA SER A 44 -1.87 8.34 -4.66
C SER A 44 -2.97 8.48 -3.62
N SER A 45 -3.23 7.42 -2.87
CA SER A 45 -4.24 7.39 -1.81
C SER A 45 -3.88 8.34 -0.66
N ALA A 46 -2.60 8.39 -0.27
CA ALA A 46 -2.12 9.36 0.73
C ALA A 46 -2.38 10.80 0.29
N CYS A 47 -2.11 11.14 -0.98
CA CYS A 47 -2.43 12.44 -1.56
C CYS A 47 -3.93 12.73 -1.58
N CYS A 48 -4.78 11.75 -1.91
CA CYS A 48 -6.23 11.92 -1.88
C CYS A 48 -6.74 12.20 -0.45
N VAL A 49 -6.24 11.47 0.56
CA VAL A 49 -6.61 11.67 1.97
C VAL A 49 -6.15 13.03 2.48
N ALA A 50 -4.89 13.39 2.26
CA ALA A 50 -4.34 14.68 2.67
C ALA A 50 -5.05 15.84 1.97
N GLY A 51 -5.31 15.71 0.66
CA GLY A 51 -6.04 16.69 -0.14
C GLY A 51 -7.49 16.90 0.32
N ALA A 52 -8.21 15.81 0.59
CA ALA A 52 -9.57 15.87 1.11
C ALA A 52 -9.60 16.59 2.48
N ALA A 53 -8.73 16.19 3.40
CA ALA A 53 -8.65 16.82 4.71
C ALA A 53 -8.30 18.31 4.62
N ALA A 54 -7.26 18.67 3.86
CA ALA A 54 -6.79 20.06 3.75
C ALA A 54 -7.82 20.98 3.08
N ILE A 55 -8.39 20.55 1.96
CA ILE A 55 -9.35 21.37 1.19
C ILE A 55 -10.63 21.59 2.00
N PHE A 56 -11.22 20.53 2.56
CA PHE A 56 -12.50 20.67 3.26
C PHE A 56 -12.36 21.37 4.61
N LYS A 57 -11.20 21.25 5.27
CA LYS A 57 -10.93 21.99 6.51
C LYS A 57 -10.91 23.52 6.31
N LEU A 58 -10.66 24.02 5.10
CA LEU A 58 -10.77 25.45 4.78
C LEU A 58 -12.22 25.97 4.93
N PHE A 59 -13.21 25.09 4.79
CA PHE A 59 -14.63 25.46 4.80
C PHE A 59 -15.36 25.02 6.08
N GLY A 60 -14.69 24.33 7.00
CA GLY A 60 -15.25 23.90 8.28
C GLY A 60 -14.58 22.70 8.89
N ASN A 61 -15.23 22.12 9.91
CA ASN A 61 -14.77 20.89 10.52
C ASN A 61 -15.18 19.70 9.65
N ILE A 62 -14.27 18.75 9.50
CA ILE A 62 -14.50 17.50 8.76
C ILE A 62 -14.05 16.32 9.62
N SER A 63 -14.87 15.27 9.69
CA SER A 63 -14.54 14.02 10.39
C SER A 63 -13.62 13.13 9.54
N LYS A 64 -12.93 12.18 10.18
CA LYS A 64 -12.11 11.18 9.46
C LYS A 64 -12.96 10.34 8.50
N GLU A 65 -14.19 10.02 8.85
CA GLU A 65 -15.14 9.27 8.04
C GLU A 65 -15.50 10.02 6.75
N GLU A 66 -15.76 11.33 6.86
CA GLU A 66 -16.04 12.18 5.71
C GLU A 66 -14.80 12.35 4.83
N VAL A 67 -13.61 12.53 5.42
CA VAL A 67 -12.34 12.57 4.67
C VAL A 67 -12.13 11.27 3.90
N LEU A 68 -12.31 10.10 4.54
CA LEU A 68 -12.17 8.82 3.88
C LEU A 68 -13.11 8.68 2.69
N LYS A 69 -14.38 9.02 2.87
CA LYS A 69 -15.37 8.98 1.78
C LYS A 69 -14.94 9.83 0.59
N LEU A 70 -14.56 11.09 0.86
CA LEU A 70 -14.11 12.03 -0.16
C LEU A 70 -12.81 11.57 -0.85
N ALA A 71 -11.87 11.03 -0.09
CA ALA A 71 -10.60 10.52 -0.63
C ALA A 71 -10.83 9.33 -1.57
N ILE A 72 -11.71 8.39 -1.22
CA ILE A 72 -12.07 7.26 -2.10
C ILE A 72 -12.78 7.75 -3.36
N GLU A 73 -13.71 8.72 -3.24
CA GLU A 73 -14.37 9.30 -4.40
C GLU A 73 -13.37 10.02 -5.32
N ALA A 74 -12.41 10.74 -4.74
CA ALA A 74 -11.34 11.40 -5.49
C ALA A 74 -10.41 10.38 -6.18
N GLU A 75 -10.02 9.31 -5.49
CA GLU A 75 -9.19 8.24 -6.05
C GLU A 75 -9.87 7.53 -7.22
N ARG A 76 -11.20 7.37 -7.20
CA ARG A 76 -11.97 6.80 -8.32
C ARG A 76 -11.87 7.61 -9.60
N THR A 77 -11.45 8.86 -9.56
CA THR A 77 -11.20 9.66 -10.76
C THR A 77 -9.99 9.18 -11.57
N ILE A 78 -9.10 8.40 -10.93
CA ILE A 78 -7.91 7.82 -11.54
C ILE A 78 -7.92 6.27 -11.52
N PHE A 79 -8.54 5.67 -10.50
CA PHE A 79 -8.69 4.21 -10.35
C PHE A 79 -10.15 3.86 -10.08
N GLU A 80 -10.94 3.66 -11.12
CA GLU A 80 -12.39 3.46 -11.06
C GLU A 80 -12.81 2.36 -10.07
N ASN A 81 -12.06 1.26 -10.02
CA ASN A 81 -12.35 0.09 -9.20
C ASN A 81 -11.47 0.00 -7.94
N THR A 82 -11.08 1.14 -7.35
CA THR A 82 -10.32 1.11 -6.09
C THR A 82 -11.13 0.42 -4.98
N SER A 83 -10.45 -0.39 -4.16
CA SER A 83 -11.03 -0.98 -2.95
C SER A 83 -11.19 0.04 -1.82
N GLY A 84 -10.45 1.15 -1.88
CA GLY A 84 -10.31 2.12 -0.80
C GLY A 84 -9.41 1.68 0.35
N ALA A 85 -8.69 0.55 0.20
CA ALA A 85 -7.82 -0.01 1.25
C ALA A 85 -6.75 0.99 1.68
N ASP A 86 -5.98 1.51 0.71
CA ASP A 86 -4.90 2.45 0.98
C ASP A 86 -5.43 3.77 1.57
N CYS A 87 -6.56 4.31 1.06
CA CYS A 87 -7.22 5.47 1.67
C CYS A 87 -7.62 5.21 3.12
N THR A 88 -8.14 4.00 3.42
CA THR A 88 -8.56 3.63 4.78
C THR A 88 -7.36 3.60 5.73
N VAL A 89 -6.27 2.94 5.33
CA VAL A 89 -5.03 2.88 6.13
C VAL A 89 -4.43 4.26 6.32
N CYS A 90 -4.36 5.09 5.28
CA CYS A 90 -3.88 6.48 5.40
C CYS A 90 -4.73 7.32 6.36
N THR A 91 -6.05 7.08 6.40
CA THR A 91 -6.96 7.83 7.27
C THR A 91 -6.87 7.41 8.73
N TYR A 92 -6.86 6.11 9.00
CA TYR A 92 -6.96 5.59 10.38
C TYR A 92 -5.64 5.08 10.96
N GLY A 93 -4.63 4.84 10.14
CA GLY A 93 -3.37 4.23 10.54
C GLY A 93 -3.51 2.78 11.01
N GLY A 94 -2.40 2.18 11.39
CA GLY A 94 -2.34 0.84 11.95
C GLY A 94 -2.33 -0.28 10.93
N ILE A 95 -2.77 -1.46 11.35
CA ILE A 95 -2.92 -2.66 10.52
C ILE A 95 -4.40 -2.91 10.30
N MET A 96 -4.79 -3.16 9.06
CA MET A 96 -6.17 -3.39 8.67
C MET A 96 -6.34 -4.78 8.06
N GLU A 97 -7.37 -5.48 8.49
CA GLU A 97 -7.94 -6.61 7.78
C GLU A 97 -8.97 -6.09 6.77
N TYR A 98 -8.91 -6.57 5.54
CA TYR A 98 -9.90 -6.25 4.51
C TYR A 98 -10.57 -7.51 3.99
N ASP A 99 -11.88 -7.52 3.97
CA ASP A 99 -12.72 -8.51 3.31
C ASP A 99 -13.70 -7.83 2.37
N LYS A 100 -13.84 -8.33 1.16
CA LYS A 100 -14.69 -7.70 0.13
C LYS A 100 -16.15 -7.51 0.57
N ASN A 101 -16.66 -8.42 1.40
CA ASN A 101 -18.05 -8.41 1.85
C ASN A 101 -18.23 -7.71 3.21
N LYS A 102 -17.23 -7.77 4.08
CA LYS A 102 -17.28 -7.25 5.45
C LYS A 102 -16.62 -5.86 5.58
N GLY A 103 -15.86 -5.41 4.56
CA GLY A 103 -15.13 -4.16 4.60
C GLY A 103 -13.83 -4.25 5.39
N PHE A 104 -13.47 -3.15 6.04
CA PHE A 104 -12.22 -2.98 6.77
C PHE A 104 -12.41 -3.15 8.28
N LYS A 105 -11.46 -3.83 8.92
CA LYS A 105 -11.40 -3.99 10.36
C LYS A 105 -9.99 -3.66 10.85
N LYS A 106 -9.87 -2.67 11.74
CA LYS A 106 -8.61 -2.32 12.38
C LYS A 106 -8.21 -3.40 13.39
N ILE A 107 -6.93 -3.78 13.38
CA ILE A 107 -6.35 -4.67 14.38
C ILE A 107 -5.89 -3.81 15.56
N GLU A 108 -6.55 -4.00 16.71
CA GLU A 108 -6.26 -3.26 17.95
C GLU A 108 -5.03 -3.86 18.67
N HIS A 109 -3.91 -3.97 17.95
CA HIS A 109 -2.65 -4.45 18.48
C HIS A 109 -1.49 -3.78 17.75
N GLU A 110 -0.53 -3.29 18.52
CA GLU A 110 0.69 -2.64 18.03
C GLU A 110 1.85 -3.64 18.15
N PRO A 111 2.15 -4.42 17.11
CA PRO A 111 3.23 -5.37 17.15
C PRO A 111 4.59 -4.65 17.14
N ASN A 112 5.53 -5.19 17.89
CA ASN A 112 6.89 -4.63 17.99
C ASN A 112 7.79 -5.19 16.88
N PHE A 113 7.56 -4.76 15.63
CA PHE A 113 8.45 -5.04 14.52
C PHE A 113 8.77 -3.78 13.71
N GLN A 114 9.75 -3.91 12.85
CA GLN A 114 10.15 -2.88 11.91
C GLN A 114 10.12 -3.41 10.49
N LEU A 115 9.90 -2.52 9.56
CA LEU A 115 9.94 -2.80 8.14
C LEU A 115 11.17 -2.11 7.53
N VAL A 116 11.84 -2.80 6.64
CA VAL A 116 12.79 -2.20 5.70
C VAL A 116 12.12 -2.19 4.34
N ILE A 117 11.98 -1.02 3.76
CA ILE A 117 11.43 -0.81 2.42
C ILE A 117 12.62 -0.72 1.47
N ILE A 118 12.58 -1.48 0.40
CA ILE A 118 13.64 -1.54 -0.61
C ILE A 118 13.03 -1.25 -1.97
N ASN A 119 13.56 -0.22 -2.65
CA ASN A 119 13.08 0.21 -3.95
C ASN A 119 13.88 -0.49 -5.07
N SER A 120 13.17 -1.11 -6.00
CA SER A 120 13.80 -1.67 -7.21
C SER A 120 14.17 -0.62 -8.23
N ASN A 121 13.67 0.61 -8.09
CA ASN A 121 13.75 1.69 -9.08
C ASN A 121 13.21 1.29 -10.47
N MET A 122 12.36 0.26 -10.52
CA MET A 122 11.69 -0.17 -11.75
C MET A 122 10.26 0.37 -11.78
N GLU A 123 9.95 1.13 -12.80
CA GLU A 123 8.58 1.56 -13.05
C GLU A 123 7.68 0.36 -13.38
N HIS A 124 6.46 0.40 -12.91
CA HIS A 124 5.44 -0.60 -13.18
C HIS A 124 4.07 0.03 -13.34
N SER A 125 3.19 -0.68 -14.03
CA SER A 125 1.79 -0.29 -14.18
C SER A 125 0.91 -1.25 -13.39
N THR A 126 0.21 -0.73 -12.39
CA THR A 126 -0.81 -1.49 -11.64
C THR A 126 -1.83 -2.13 -12.57
N GLN A 127 -2.29 -1.39 -13.59
CA GLN A 127 -3.25 -1.88 -14.58
C GLN A 127 -2.69 -3.09 -15.36
N SER A 128 -1.42 -3.04 -15.76
CA SER A 128 -0.75 -4.15 -16.43
C SER A 128 -0.69 -5.39 -15.55
N MET A 129 -0.36 -5.24 -14.27
CA MET A 129 -0.29 -6.36 -13.32
C MET A 129 -1.69 -6.96 -13.05
N VAL A 130 -2.71 -6.13 -12.87
CA VAL A 130 -4.10 -6.59 -12.73
C VAL A 130 -4.54 -7.38 -13.97
N SER A 131 -4.18 -6.91 -15.18
CA SER A 131 -4.48 -7.63 -16.42
C SER A 131 -3.78 -8.98 -16.48
N LYS A 132 -2.52 -9.05 -16.02
CA LYS A 132 -1.73 -10.30 -15.96
C LYS A 132 -2.33 -11.32 -14.99
N VAL A 133 -2.78 -10.86 -13.82
CA VAL A 133 -3.47 -11.74 -12.85
C VAL A 133 -4.77 -12.29 -13.42
N LYS A 134 -5.58 -11.46 -14.11
CA LYS A 134 -6.80 -11.90 -14.78
C LYS A 134 -6.51 -12.91 -15.90
N GLU A 135 -5.42 -12.72 -16.64
CA GLU A 135 -5.00 -13.68 -17.67
C GLU A 135 -4.60 -15.03 -17.04
N PHE A 136 -3.86 -15.01 -15.94
CA PHE A 136 -3.51 -16.20 -15.19
C PHE A 136 -4.75 -16.93 -14.67
N GLU A 137 -5.69 -16.21 -14.04
CA GLU A 137 -6.98 -16.74 -13.57
C GLU A 137 -7.76 -17.42 -14.68
N ASN A 138 -7.88 -16.77 -15.85
CA ASN A 138 -8.62 -17.31 -16.99
C ASN A 138 -8.01 -18.59 -17.55
N LYS A 139 -6.68 -18.68 -17.56
CA LYS A 139 -5.94 -19.85 -18.10
C LYS A 139 -5.81 -20.99 -17.09
N ASN A 140 -5.77 -20.68 -15.78
CA ASN A 140 -5.43 -21.64 -14.72
C ASN A 140 -6.44 -21.56 -13.57
N LYS A 141 -7.73 -21.67 -13.85
CA LYS A 141 -8.82 -21.45 -12.87
C LYS A 141 -8.70 -22.29 -11.60
N GLU A 142 -8.36 -23.57 -11.71
CA GLU A 142 -8.22 -24.46 -10.56
C GLU A 142 -7.04 -24.04 -9.67
N GLU A 143 -5.90 -23.73 -10.29
CA GLU A 143 -4.69 -23.30 -9.55
C GLU A 143 -4.91 -21.93 -8.91
N PHE A 144 -5.53 -20.98 -9.62
CA PHE A 144 -5.88 -19.68 -9.05
C PHE A 144 -6.82 -19.82 -7.85
N SER A 145 -7.86 -20.66 -7.96
CA SER A 145 -8.76 -20.94 -6.86
C SER A 145 -8.04 -21.56 -5.67
N LYS A 146 -7.13 -22.52 -5.90
CA LYS A 146 -6.29 -23.12 -4.86
C LYS A 146 -5.41 -22.06 -4.18
N LEU A 147 -4.70 -21.23 -4.93
CA LEU A 147 -3.85 -20.15 -4.39
C LEU A 147 -4.68 -19.13 -3.59
N SER A 148 -5.86 -18.75 -4.06
CA SER A 148 -6.77 -17.83 -3.34
C SER A 148 -7.24 -18.39 -2.01
N ASN A 149 -7.54 -19.69 -1.96
CA ASN A 149 -7.92 -20.37 -0.71
C ASN A 149 -6.74 -20.46 0.28
N LEU A 150 -5.53 -20.73 -0.22
CA LEU A 150 -4.31 -20.76 0.59
C LEU A 150 -3.99 -19.36 1.14
N GLU A 151 -4.18 -18.31 0.32
CA GLU A 151 -3.99 -16.93 0.74
C GLU A 151 -4.99 -16.53 1.83
N SER A 152 -6.26 -16.87 1.70
CA SER A 152 -7.27 -16.60 2.72
C SER A 152 -6.90 -17.22 4.07
N LYS A 153 -6.45 -18.47 4.07
CA LYS A 153 -5.98 -19.16 5.28
C LYS A 153 -4.72 -18.52 5.85
N LEU A 154 -3.81 -18.11 4.98
CA LEU A 154 -2.57 -17.43 5.39
C LEU A 154 -2.89 -16.10 6.10
N VAL A 155 -3.84 -15.31 5.59
CA VAL A 155 -4.31 -14.08 6.23
C VAL A 155 -4.86 -14.37 7.63
N GLU A 156 -5.72 -15.40 7.79
CA GLU A 156 -6.26 -15.80 9.10
C GLU A 156 -5.14 -16.17 10.10
N ASP A 157 -4.11 -16.90 9.64
CA ASP A 157 -2.96 -17.26 10.46
C ASP A 157 -2.18 -16.01 10.88
N VAL A 158 -1.88 -15.09 9.93
CA VAL A 158 -1.15 -13.85 10.21
C VAL A 158 -1.89 -12.97 11.22
N LEU A 159 -3.22 -12.88 11.14
CA LEU A 159 -4.02 -12.14 12.11
C LEU A 159 -3.85 -12.63 13.55
N LYS A 160 -3.69 -13.95 13.74
CA LYS A 160 -3.40 -14.55 15.06
C LYS A 160 -1.96 -14.24 15.49
N LEU A 161 -1.01 -14.43 14.59
CA LEU A 161 0.42 -14.23 14.85
C LEU A 161 0.74 -12.76 15.20
N VAL A 162 0.06 -11.79 14.56
CA VAL A 162 0.18 -10.36 14.88
C VAL A 162 -0.25 -10.10 16.32
N LYS A 163 -1.39 -10.63 16.75
CA LYS A 163 -1.89 -10.49 18.12
C LYS A 163 -0.98 -11.14 19.17
N GLU A 164 -0.29 -12.18 18.78
CA GLU A 164 0.65 -12.94 19.64
C GLU A 164 2.08 -12.41 19.59
N ASN A 165 2.37 -11.33 18.81
CA ASN A 165 3.72 -10.80 18.56
C ASN A 165 4.73 -11.83 18.05
N LYS A 166 4.28 -12.82 17.27
CA LYS A 166 5.14 -13.87 16.73
C LYS A 166 5.80 -13.44 15.42
N ILE A 167 6.76 -12.50 15.53
CA ILE A 167 7.37 -11.81 14.39
C ILE A 167 8.04 -12.77 13.40
N GLN A 168 8.73 -13.81 13.90
CA GLN A 168 9.43 -14.77 13.04
C GLN A 168 8.44 -15.57 12.20
N GLU A 169 7.35 -16.04 12.81
CA GLU A 169 6.29 -16.78 12.13
C GLU A 169 5.54 -15.89 11.12
N ILE A 170 5.35 -14.61 11.43
CA ILE A 170 4.81 -13.63 10.45
C ILE A 170 5.74 -13.55 9.24
N GLY A 171 7.05 -13.45 9.46
CA GLY A 171 8.05 -13.44 8.38
C GLY A 171 7.98 -14.69 7.51
N GLN A 172 7.82 -15.87 8.09
CA GLN A 172 7.64 -17.12 7.35
C GLN A 172 6.37 -17.09 6.49
N LYS A 173 5.26 -16.55 7.02
CA LYS A 173 4.02 -16.37 6.26
C LYS A 173 4.18 -15.36 5.11
N MET A 174 4.98 -14.30 5.32
CA MET A 174 5.33 -13.36 4.24
C MET A 174 6.08 -14.09 3.11
N ASN A 175 7.05 -14.95 3.43
CA ASN A 175 7.77 -15.72 2.43
C ASN A 175 6.84 -16.69 1.68
N GLN A 176 5.90 -17.33 2.39
CA GLN A 176 4.89 -18.19 1.78
C GLN A 176 3.95 -17.43 0.85
N ASN A 177 3.51 -16.23 1.26
CA ASN A 177 2.73 -15.34 0.38
C ASN A 177 3.54 -14.96 -0.88
N GLN A 178 4.83 -14.67 -0.74
CA GLN A 178 5.69 -14.36 -1.86
C GLN A 178 5.74 -15.50 -2.91
N GLU A 179 5.80 -16.75 -2.48
CA GLU A 179 5.74 -17.90 -3.38
C GLU A 179 4.43 -17.91 -4.19
N TYR A 180 3.29 -17.58 -3.56
CA TYR A 180 2.00 -17.49 -4.26
C TYR A 180 2.02 -16.37 -5.32
N LEU A 181 2.58 -15.20 -4.98
CA LEU A 181 2.71 -14.07 -5.90
C LEU A 181 3.64 -14.40 -7.09
N GLU A 182 4.70 -15.14 -6.87
CA GLU A 182 5.60 -15.64 -7.92
C GLU A 182 4.88 -16.62 -8.85
N ASN A 183 4.10 -17.54 -8.31
CA ASN A 183 3.30 -18.50 -9.08
C ASN A 183 2.26 -17.82 -9.98
N ILE A 184 1.66 -16.72 -9.52
CA ILE A 184 0.75 -15.88 -10.33
C ILE A 184 1.53 -15.08 -11.38
N GLY A 185 2.84 -14.95 -11.24
CA GLY A 185 3.72 -14.30 -12.22
C GLY A 185 3.83 -12.79 -12.07
N ILE A 186 3.50 -12.20 -10.91
CA ILE A 186 3.67 -10.76 -10.66
C ILE A 186 5.05 -10.36 -10.13
N SER A 187 5.97 -11.33 -9.94
CA SER A 187 7.39 -11.08 -9.71
C SER A 187 8.16 -10.93 -11.04
N ASN A 188 9.39 -10.47 -10.93
CA ASN A 188 10.37 -10.44 -12.01
C ASN A 188 11.76 -10.79 -11.46
N LYS A 189 12.76 -10.93 -12.35
CA LYS A 189 14.12 -11.35 -11.95
C LYS A 189 14.75 -10.43 -10.90
N GLU A 190 14.51 -9.12 -11.00
CA GLU A 190 15.08 -8.16 -10.05
C GLU A 190 14.40 -8.24 -8.70
N LEU A 191 13.06 -8.25 -8.65
CA LEU A 191 12.31 -8.44 -7.42
C LEU A 191 12.66 -9.77 -6.74
N THR A 192 12.77 -10.87 -7.50
CA THR A 192 13.17 -12.18 -6.95
C THR A 192 14.57 -12.13 -6.32
N LYS A 193 15.53 -11.41 -6.95
CA LYS A 193 16.87 -11.21 -6.39
C LYS A 193 16.81 -10.42 -5.07
N MET A 194 16.07 -9.32 -5.03
CA MET A 194 15.89 -8.48 -3.84
C MET A 194 15.23 -9.27 -2.70
N ILE A 195 14.19 -10.03 -3.01
CA ILE A 195 13.47 -10.86 -2.04
C ILE A 195 14.39 -11.92 -1.45
N LYS A 196 15.21 -12.58 -2.26
CA LYS A 196 16.19 -13.54 -1.76
C LYS A 196 17.15 -12.90 -0.75
N ILE A 197 17.69 -11.72 -1.05
CA ILE A 197 18.53 -10.96 -0.11
C ILE A 197 17.77 -10.67 1.19
N GLY A 198 16.50 -10.26 1.08
CA GLY A 198 15.65 -9.99 2.23
C GLY A 198 15.39 -11.23 3.07
N GLN A 199 15.00 -12.32 2.47
CA GLN A 199 14.72 -13.61 3.16
C GLN A 199 15.94 -14.17 3.89
N GLU A 200 17.14 -14.00 3.33
CA GLU A 200 18.40 -14.44 3.95
C GLU A 200 18.83 -13.56 5.14
N SER A 201 18.31 -12.35 5.26
CA SER A 201 18.78 -11.35 6.24
C SER A 201 17.72 -10.85 7.21
N SER A 202 16.44 -11.20 7.01
CA SER A 202 15.31 -10.78 7.82
C SER A 202 14.45 -11.97 8.24
N PHE A 203 13.35 -11.74 8.94
CA PHE A 203 12.38 -12.80 9.26
C PHE A 203 11.57 -13.22 8.05
N GLY A 204 11.41 -12.33 7.06
CA GLY A 204 10.72 -12.58 5.81
C GLY A 204 10.68 -11.34 4.93
N ALA A 205 10.55 -11.54 3.62
CA ALA A 205 10.47 -10.47 2.64
C ALA A 205 9.48 -10.82 1.52
N LYS A 206 8.77 -9.81 1.03
CA LYS A 206 7.79 -9.96 -0.06
C LYS A 206 7.59 -8.67 -0.84
N ILE A 207 7.00 -8.79 -2.00
CA ILE A 207 6.53 -7.67 -2.81
C ILE A 207 5.46 -6.88 -2.05
N THR A 208 5.48 -5.55 -2.18
CA THR A 208 4.36 -4.67 -1.81
C THR A 208 3.66 -4.13 -3.06
N GLY A 209 2.37 -3.81 -2.94
CA GLY A 209 1.57 -3.32 -4.05
C GLY A 209 1.28 -4.39 -5.11
N SER A 210 1.15 -3.97 -6.37
CA SER A 210 0.72 -4.84 -7.49
C SER A 210 1.82 -5.74 -8.06
N GLY A 211 3.07 -5.56 -7.66
CA GLY A 211 4.20 -6.28 -8.24
C GLY A 211 4.64 -5.71 -9.60
N GLY A 212 5.49 -6.45 -10.31
CA GLY A 212 6.05 -6.03 -11.60
C GLY A 212 7.20 -5.02 -11.51
N GLY A 213 7.40 -4.38 -10.38
CA GLY A 213 8.39 -3.35 -10.06
C GLY A 213 8.09 -2.72 -8.71
N GLY A 214 8.53 -1.49 -8.47
CA GLY A 214 8.33 -0.77 -7.23
C GLY A 214 9.13 -1.33 -6.06
N CYS A 215 8.51 -1.42 -4.87
CA CYS A 215 9.20 -1.82 -3.65
C CYS A 215 8.91 -3.27 -3.25
N ILE A 216 9.83 -3.81 -2.47
CA ILE A 216 9.60 -4.92 -1.56
C ILE A 216 9.69 -4.42 -0.12
N PHE A 217 9.18 -5.18 0.84
CA PHE A 217 9.48 -4.94 2.24
C PHE A 217 9.99 -6.19 2.94
N ALA A 218 10.91 -5.98 3.88
CA ALA A 218 11.48 -7.01 4.73
C ALA A 218 11.09 -6.75 6.18
N LEU A 219 10.67 -7.81 6.89
CA LEU A 219 10.24 -7.75 8.28
C LEU A 219 11.40 -8.03 9.22
N THR A 220 11.62 -7.16 10.19
CA THR A 220 12.72 -7.30 11.14
C THR A 220 12.38 -6.76 12.54
N ASN A 221 13.33 -6.81 13.44
CA ASN A 221 13.32 -6.13 14.74
C ASN A 221 14.42 -5.07 14.80
N GLU A 222 14.42 -4.30 15.88
CA GLU A 222 15.39 -3.22 16.12
C GLU A 222 16.84 -3.72 16.06
N SER A 223 17.11 -4.89 16.66
CA SER A 223 18.49 -5.41 16.79
C SER A 223 19.13 -5.80 15.44
N ASN A 224 18.32 -6.18 14.45
CA ASN A 224 18.82 -6.61 13.14
C ASN A 224 18.65 -5.54 12.04
N LEU A 225 17.99 -4.43 12.32
CA LEU A 225 17.65 -3.39 11.37
C LEU A 225 18.87 -2.87 10.60
N GLN A 226 19.94 -2.51 11.30
CA GLN A 226 21.15 -1.92 10.69
C GLN A 226 21.88 -2.93 9.78
N ASN A 227 21.86 -4.21 10.14
CA ASN A 227 22.45 -5.27 9.32
C ASN A 227 21.73 -5.41 7.97
N ILE A 228 20.39 -5.38 7.99
CA ILE A 228 19.59 -5.48 6.77
C ILE A 228 19.79 -4.26 5.87
N LEU A 229 19.72 -3.06 6.45
CA LEU A 229 19.96 -1.81 5.69
C LEU A 229 21.34 -1.83 5.03
N LYS A 230 22.37 -2.25 5.76
CA LYS A 230 23.73 -2.38 5.21
C LYS A 230 23.76 -3.38 4.07
N LYS A 231 23.16 -4.57 4.26
CA LYS A 231 23.19 -5.64 3.24
C LYS A 231 22.56 -5.19 1.91
N PHE A 232 21.45 -4.44 1.95
CA PHE A 232 20.84 -3.90 0.75
C PHE A 232 21.68 -2.78 0.11
N LYS A 233 22.26 -1.87 0.90
CA LYS A 233 23.16 -0.83 0.42
C LYS A 233 24.43 -1.42 -0.24
N ASP A 234 25.01 -2.44 0.35
CA ASP A 234 26.17 -3.16 -0.20
C ASP A 234 25.86 -3.85 -1.55
N ASN A 235 24.58 -4.13 -1.81
CA ASN A 235 24.07 -4.62 -3.09
C ASN A 235 23.53 -3.50 -4.01
N ASN A 236 23.83 -2.23 -3.72
CA ASN A 236 23.40 -1.05 -4.48
C ASN A 236 21.89 -0.82 -4.55
N TYR A 237 21.13 -1.26 -3.55
CA TYR A 237 19.69 -0.95 -3.45
C TYR A 237 19.44 0.24 -2.55
N GLU A 238 18.56 1.10 -2.98
CA GLU A 238 18.00 2.16 -2.16
C GLU A 238 17.03 1.56 -1.15
N CYS A 239 17.25 1.82 0.14
CA CYS A 239 16.41 1.28 1.20
C CYS A 239 16.33 2.22 2.41
N PHE A 240 15.22 2.14 3.12
CA PHE A 240 14.99 2.88 4.36
C PHE A 240 14.14 2.06 5.34
N SER A 241 14.21 2.41 6.62
CA SER A 241 13.37 1.79 7.64
C SER A 241 12.04 2.53 7.75
N ALA A 242 10.98 1.79 8.03
CA ALA A 242 9.65 2.32 8.31
C ALA A 242 9.05 1.64 9.54
N LYS A 243 8.28 2.41 10.29
CA LYS A 243 7.43 1.92 11.38
C LYS A 243 5.97 2.09 10.96
N ILE A 244 5.10 1.25 11.49
CA ILE A 244 3.67 1.42 11.28
C ILE A 244 3.21 2.64 12.08
N ASP A 245 2.57 3.58 11.42
CA ASP A 245 1.90 4.69 12.08
C ASP A 245 0.47 4.27 12.48
N PHE A 246 0.17 4.31 13.78
CA PHE A 246 -1.13 3.92 14.33
C PHE A 246 -2.12 5.08 14.43
N LYS A 247 -1.71 6.31 14.12
CA LYS A 247 -2.55 7.51 14.22
C LYS A 247 -3.29 7.81 12.93
N GLY A 248 -2.65 7.53 11.78
CA GLY A 248 -3.14 7.87 10.45
C GLY A 248 -3.18 9.37 10.20
N LEU A 249 -4.20 9.84 9.51
CA LEU A 249 -4.40 11.25 9.20
C LEU A 249 -4.34 12.11 10.46
N ASN A 250 -3.41 13.07 10.46
CA ASN A 250 -3.31 14.12 11.46
C ASN A 250 -3.59 15.47 10.81
N THR A 251 -4.52 16.23 11.37
CA THR A 251 -4.87 17.58 10.93
C THR A 251 -4.54 18.56 12.04
N PHE A 252 -3.79 19.57 11.74
CA PHE A 252 -3.41 20.65 12.67
C PHE A 252 -4.55 21.58 12.97
#